data_230173aedebfb14b1288beef9d29bd52
#
_entry.id   230173aedebfb14b1288beef9d29bd52
#
_cell.length_a   1.000
_cell.length_b   1.000
_cell.length_c   1.000
_cell.angle_alpha   90.00
_cell.angle_beta   90.00
_cell.angle_gamma   90.00
#
_symmetry.space_group_name_H-M   'P 1'
#
loop_
_entity.id
_entity.type
_entity.pdbx_description
1 polymer ?
#
loop_
_entity_poly.entity_id
_entity_poly.type
_entity_poly.pdbx_seq_one_letter_code
_entity_poly.pdbx_strand_id
1 'polypeptide(L)'
;MQQKIVFDLIRIFPYPVLPPVPSRKLIPTWFKKMKTLTSGNEKDERGERMRTVKKCVPFLDAMSIGYTLLTHIDMLLTIDKGEVRNIFLDEEHKKHLLDHNPIENHPSPQVEGSPFENYKILKYLSPWRIKAPEGYSLLFVPPMNQFELSYIPLCGLVDSDTYDGVVNFPFIVPALSEGTQVMIPAGSPFVQVIPVKRDEWKEEISNTVVNKSIIQHYDQLDADRYDFYRKNSWKKKSYR
;
A
#
# COMPACT_ATOMS: atom_id res chain seq x y z
N MET A 1 25.35 -10.83 3.22
CA MET A 1 24.17 -11.74 3.24
C MET A 1 22.96 -11.00 2.70
N GLN A 2 22.08 -11.68 1.97
CA GLN A 2 20.83 -11.08 1.48
C GLN A 2 19.84 -10.97 2.65
N GLN A 3 19.31 -9.77 2.90
CA GLN A 3 18.27 -9.55 3.89
C GLN A 3 16.97 -10.24 3.48
N LYS A 4 16.26 -10.86 4.43
CA LYS A 4 15.02 -11.60 4.16
C LYS A 4 13.90 -11.12 5.07
N ILE A 5 12.71 -10.94 4.51
CA ILE A 5 11.46 -10.86 5.26
C ILE A 5 10.85 -12.26 5.26
N VAL A 6 10.45 -12.74 6.43
CA VAL A 6 9.83 -14.06 6.58
C VAL A 6 8.33 -13.87 6.80
N PHE A 7 7.53 -14.63 6.08
CA PHE A 7 6.07 -14.67 6.21
C PHE A 7 5.67 -16.09 6.63
N ASP A 8 5.21 -16.23 7.85
CA ASP A 8 4.77 -17.51 8.40
C ASP A 8 3.24 -17.56 8.45
N LEU A 9 2.64 -18.56 7.84
CA LEU A 9 1.21 -18.81 7.97
C LEU A 9 0.92 -19.32 9.40
N ILE A 10 0.07 -18.61 10.14
CA ILE A 10 -0.10 -18.86 11.58
C ILE A 10 -0.98 -20.06 11.92
N ARG A 11 -1.76 -20.57 10.95
CA ARG A 11 -2.66 -21.71 11.11
C ARG A 11 -3.02 -22.31 9.76
N ILE A 12 -3.56 -23.51 9.78
CA ILE A 12 -4.12 -24.16 8.60
C ILE A 12 -5.54 -23.62 8.39
N PHE A 13 -5.83 -23.20 7.16
CA PHE A 13 -7.14 -22.76 6.72
C PHE A 13 -7.79 -23.85 5.86
N PRO A 14 -9.12 -24.01 5.88
CA PRO A 14 -9.82 -24.99 5.05
C PRO A 14 -9.90 -24.56 3.57
N TYR A 15 -9.36 -23.42 3.22
CA TYR A 15 -9.27 -22.85 1.88
C TYR A 15 -7.85 -22.34 1.59
N PRO A 16 -7.48 -22.17 0.31
CA PRO A 16 -6.16 -21.67 -0.05
C PRO A 16 -5.95 -20.23 0.42
N VAL A 17 -4.87 -19.98 1.15
CA VAL A 17 -4.42 -18.63 1.51
C VAL A 17 -3.33 -18.20 0.55
N LEU A 18 -3.60 -17.14 -0.23
CA LEU A 18 -2.63 -16.62 -1.18
C LEU A 18 -1.43 -16.03 -0.44
N PRO A 19 -0.19 -16.40 -0.82
CA PRO A 19 1.00 -15.86 -0.18
C PRO A 19 1.18 -14.38 -0.51
N PRO A 20 1.90 -13.63 0.35
CA PRO A 20 2.34 -12.29 0.02
C PRO A 20 3.15 -12.29 -1.28
N VAL A 21 2.93 -11.29 -2.12
CA VAL A 21 3.58 -11.20 -3.42
C VAL A 21 4.44 -9.94 -3.53
N PRO A 22 5.54 -9.95 -4.30
CA PRO A 22 6.25 -8.72 -4.62
C PRO A 22 5.29 -7.69 -5.23
N SER A 23 5.22 -6.48 -4.66
CA SER A 23 4.24 -5.44 -5.05
C SER A 23 4.29 -5.11 -6.54
N ARG A 24 5.46 -5.21 -7.18
CA ARG A 24 5.62 -5.04 -8.63
C ARG A 24 4.74 -5.97 -9.49
N LYS A 25 4.26 -7.08 -8.96
CA LYS A 25 3.35 -8.00 -9.68
C LYS A 25 1.90 -7.48 -9.69
N LEU A 26 1.58 -6.55 -8.80
CA LEU A 26 0.25 -6.00 -8.60
C LEU A 26 0.08 -4.58 -9.16
N ILE A 27 0.94 -4.18 -10.08
CA ILE A 27 0.79 -2.88 -10.78
C ILE A 27 -0.61 -2.81 -11.41
N PRO A 28 -1.41 -1.77 -11.11
CA PRO A 28 -2.80 -1.69 -11.54
C PRO A 28 -2.96 -1.74 -13.05
N THR A 29 -4.09 -2.29 -13.49
CA THR A 29 -4.39 -2.43 -14.92
C THR A 29 -4.50 -1.07 -15.62
N TRP A 30 -5.08 -0.06 -14.93
CA TRP A 30 -5.15 1.30 -15.46
C TRP A 30 -3.76 1.86 -15.78
N PHE A 31 -2.78 1.67 -14.88
CA PHE A 31 -1.41 2.13 -15.10
C PHE A 31 -0.72 1.35 -16.23
N LYS A 32 -0.93 0.03 -16.31
CA LYS A 32 -0.39 -0.79 -17.42
C LYS A 32 -0.92 -0.33 -18.77
N LYS A 33 -2.22 0.00 -18.87
CA LYS A 33 -2.90 0.44 -20.10
C LYS A 33 -2.68 1.91 -20.43
N MET A 34 -2.27 2.74 -19.48
CA MET A 34 -2.05 4.17 -19.68
C MET A 34 -1.04 4.42 -20.78
N LYS A 35 -1.34 5.35 -21.67
CA LYS A 35 -0.40 5.83 -22.71
C LYS A 35 0.72 6.64 -22.08
N THR A 36 1.89 6.65 -22.72
CA THR A 36 3.07 7.40 -22.27
C THR A 36 3.01 8.89 -22.60
N LEU A 37 2.20 9.25 -23.57
CA LEU A 37 1.95 10.62 -24.01
C LEU A 37 0.46 10.93 -23.90
N THR A 38 0.11 12.17 -23.65
CA THR A 38 -1.28 12.65 -23.67
C THR A 38 -1.94 12.43 -25.02
N SER A 39 -3.26 12.26 -25.05
CA SER A 39 -4.00 11.99 -26.31
C SER A 39 -4.19 13.24 -27.15
N GLY A 40 -4.13 14.42 -26.54
CA GLY A 40 -4.31 15.71 -27.20
C GLY A 40 -3.05 16.18 -27.93
N ASN A 41 -3.18 17.32 -28.61
CA ASN A 41 -2.07 18.04 -29.22
C ASN A 41 -1.38 19.01 -28.24
N GLU A 42 -1.71 18.89 -26.96
CA GLU A 42 -1.12 19.71 -25.91
C GLU A 42 0.39 19.49 -25.87
N LYS A 43 1.07 20.60 -25.93
CA LYS A 43 2.52 20.66 -25.87
C LYS A 43 2.92 21.39 -24.60
N ASP A 44 4.10 21.09 -24.10
CA ASP A 44 4.72 21.84 -23.02
C ASP A 44 5.26 23.19 -23.56
N GLU A 45 5.87 23.96 -22.68
CA GLU A 45 6.47 25.27 -22.96
C GLU A 45 7.54 25.23 -24.07
N ARG A 46 8.07 24.02 -24.39
CA ARG A 46 9.09 23.80 -25.44
C ARG A 46 8.50 23.26 -26.73
N GLY A 47 7.18 23.09 -26.79
CA GLY A 47 6.50 22.54 -27.95
C GLY A 47 6.59 21.01 -28.07
N GLU A 48 7.08 20.30 -27.02
CA GLU A 48 7.08 18.85 -26.94
C GLU A 48 5.74 18.32 -26.45
N ARG A 49 5.32 17.13 -26.90
CA ARG A 49 4.10 16.49 -26.41
C ARG A 49 4.24 16.14 -24.93
N MET A 50 3.22 16.49 -24.14
CA MET A 50 3.19 16.22 -22.71
C MET A 50 3.23 14.73 -22.43
N ARG A 51 4.02 14.36 -21.42
CA ARG A 51 4.13 12.98 -20.94
C ARG A 51 3.16 12.74 -19.80
N THR A 52 2.59 11.54 -19.76
CA THR A 52 1.73 11.11 -18.64
C THR A 52 2.58 10.60 -17.49
N VAL A 53 1.93 10.41 -16.31
CA VAL A 53 2.55 9.81 -15.12
C VAL A 53 3.12 8.40 -15.38
N LYS A 54 2.74 7.75 -16.48
CA LYS A 54 3.34 6.48 -16.95
C LYS A 54 4.86 6.54 -17.11
N LYS A 55 5.40 7.73 -17.38
CA LYS A 55 6.85 7.98 -17.50
C LYS A 55 7.52 8.37 -16.19
N CYS A 56 6.75 8.60 -15.13
CA CYS A 56 7.28 8.96 -13.82
C CYS A 56 7.86 7.73 -13.11
N VAL A 57 9.18 7.63 -13.08
CA VAL A 57 9.87 6.49 -12.44
C VAL A 57 9.60 6.42 -10.93
N PRO A 58 9.67 7.52 -10.15
CA PRO A 58 9.33 7.48 -8.73
C PRO A 58 7.91 6.99 -8.45
N PHE A 59 6.95 7.33 -9.30
CA PHE A 59 5.56 6.87 -9.18
C PHE A 59 5.45 5.35 -9.35
N LEU A 60 6.15 4.79 -10.34
CA LEU A 60 6.22 3.33 -10.55
C LEU A 60 6.98 2.63 -9.43
N ASP A 61 8.09 3.22 -8.97
CA ASP A 61 8.88 2.65 -7.87
C ASP A 61 8.05 2.52 -6.59
N ALA A 62 7.22 3.52 -6.26
CA ALA A 62 6.33 3.48 -5.10
C ALA A 62 5.36 2.29 -5.16
N MET A 63 4.76 2.02 -6.32
CA MET A 63 3.89 0.85 -6.51
C MET A 63 4.65 -0.49 -6.50
N SER A 64 5.95 -0.47 -6.71
CA SER A 64 6.77 -1.67 -6.93
C SER A 64 7.54 -2.13 -5.70
N ILE A 65 7.78 -1.23 -4.73
CA ILE A 65 8.62 -1.52 -3.57
C ILE A 65 7.96 -2.51 -2.61
N GLY A 66 8.75 -3.42 -2.04
CA GLY A 66 8.33 -4.33 -0.99
C GLY A 66 7.39 -5.44 -1.47
N TYR A 67 6.53 -5.86 -0.56
CA TYR A 67 5.57 -6.95 -0.76
C TYR A 67 4.16 -6.45 -0.49
N THR A 68 3.16 -7.11 -1.07
CA THR A 68 1.75 -6.83 -0.78
C THR A 68 1.09 -8.08 -0.21
N LEU A 69 0.42 -7.91 0.93
CA LEU A 69 -0.49 -8.89 1.51
C LEU A 69 -1.81 -8.83 0.75
N LEU A 70 -2.38 -10.00 0.53
CA LEU A 70 -3.67 -10.14 -0.15
C LEU A 70 -4.75 -10.52 0.85
N THR A 71 -5.99 -10.14 0.59
CA THR A 71 -7.14 -10.68 1.31
C THR A 71 -7.20 -12.20 1.10
N HIS A 72 -7.52 -12.97 2.15
CA HIS A 72 -7.49 -14.43 2.06
C HIS A 72 -8.86 -15.07 1.85
N ILE A 73 -9.92 -14.28 1.97
CA ILE A 73 -11.31 -14.72 1.76
C ILE A 73 -12.12 -13.52 1.25
N ASP A 74 -13.22 -13.80 0.56
CA ASP A 74 -14.21 -12.80 0.17
C ASP A 74 -14.85 -12.15 1.38
N MET A 75 -15.03 -10.83 1.34
CA MET A 75 -15.71 -10.06 2.38
C MET A 75 -16.80 -9.21 1.75
N LEU A 76 -18.08 -9.57 2.00
CA LEU A 76 -19.23 -8.75 1.63
C LEU A 76 -19.71 -8.02 2.88
N LEU A 77 -19.30 -6.74 3.01
CA LEU A 77 -19.50 -5.94 4.20
C LEU A 77 -20.80 -5.14 4.12
N THR A 78 -21.52 -5.05 5.24
CA THR A 78 -22.69 -4.18 5.44
C THR A 78 -22.68 -3.60 6.85
N ILE A 79 -23.47 -2.54 7.09
CA ILE A 79 -23.76 -2.09 8.47
C ILE A 79 -25.14 -2.59 8.86
N ASP A 80 -25.19 -3.26 10.01
CA ASP A 80 -26.43 -3.71 10.65
C ASP A 80 -26.41 -3.32 12.14
N LYS A 81 -27.40 -2.54 12.56
CA LYS A 81 -27.52 -2.03 13.95
C LYS A 81 -26.26 -1.32 14.46
N GLY A 82 -25.64 -0.54 13.58
CA GLY A 82 -24.46 0.28 13.87
C GLY A 82 -23.12 -0.48 13.87
N GLU A 83 -23.11 -1.80 13.62
CA GLU A 83 -21.91 -2.61 13.52
C GLU A 83 -21.68 -3.11 12.09
N VAL A 84 -20.42 -3.24 11.69
CA VAL A 84 -20.08 -3.84 10.41
C VAL A 84 -20.13 -5.35 10.54
N ARG A 85 -20.82 -5.97 9.60
CA ARG A 85 -20.95 -7.43 9.48
C ARG A 85 -20.51 -7.89 8.10
N ASN A 86 -20.00 -9.12 8.06
CA ASN A 86 -19.73 -9.83 6.83
C ASN A 86 -20.97 -10.66 6.45
N ILE A 87 -21.49 -10.44 5.25
CA ILE A 87 -22.65 -11.21 4.73
C ILE A 87 -22.12 -12.53 4.16
N PHE A 88 -22.85 -13.60 4.39
CA PHE A 88 -22.54 -14.91 3.81
C PHE A 88 -22.94 -14.96 2.34
N LEU A 89 -22.01 -15.39 1.49
CA LEU A 89 -22.26 -15.56 0.05
C LEU A 89 -22.99 -16.89 -0.22
N ASP A 90 -22.60 -17.94 0.50
CA ASP A 90 -23.17 -19.27 0.47
C ASP A 90 -22.88 -20.03 1.77
N GLU A 91 -23.28 -21.29 1.89
CA GLU A 91 -23.08 -22.10 3.11
C GLU A 91 -21.61 -22.48 3.33
N GLU A 92 -20.80 -22.63 2.28
CA GLU A 92 -19.37 -22.88 2.40
C GLU A 92 -18.64 -21.65 2.92
N HIS A 93 -18.91 -20.50 2.34
CA HIS A 93 -18.38 -19.21 2.79
C HIS A 93 -18.80 -18.92 4.23
N LYS A 94 -20.05 -19.18 4.61
CA LYS A 94 -20.53 -19.06 5.99
C LYS A 94 -19.73 -19.91 6.95
N LYS A 95 -19.49 -21.18 6.63
CA LYS A 95 -18.67 -22.06 7.44
C LYS A 95 -17.25 -21.49 7.63
N HIS A 96 -16.63 -21.05 6.54
CA HIS A 96 -15.30 -20.44 6.60
C HIS A 96 -15.26 -19.20 7.48
N LEU A 97 -16.26 -18.32 7.40
CA LEU A 97 -16.33 -17.10 8.21
C LEU A 97 -16.60 -17.37 9.69
N LEU A 98 -17.41 -18.39 10.02
CA LEU A 98 -17.66 -18.76 11.42
C LEU A 98 -16.40 -19.30 12.09
N ASP A 99 -15.58 -20.05 11.35
CA ASP A 99 -14.34 -20.62 11.88
C ASP A 99 -13.17 -19.64 11.83
N HIS A 100 -13.15 -18.73 10.83
CA HIS A 100 -12.01 -17.86 10.51
C HIS A 100 -12.49 -16.48 10.04
N ASN A 101 -13.21 -15.73 10.89
CA ASN A 101 -13.63 -14.37 10.54
C ASN A 101 -12.40 -13.49 10.24
N PRO A 102 -12.29 -12.90 9.05
CA PRO A 102 -11.15 -12.08 8.66
C PRO A 102 -11.18 -10.67 9.27
N ILE A 103 -12.28 -10.27 9.90
CA ILE A 103 -12.45 -8.91 10.43
C ILE A 103 -12.98 -8.91 11.87
N GLU A 104 -12.60 -7.86 12.58
CA GLU A 104 -13.20 -7.42 13.85
C GLU A 104 -13.59 -5.95 13.76
N ASN A 105 -14.68 -5.57 14.46
CA ASN A 105 -15.00 -4.17 14.67
C ASN A 105 -13.98 -3.57 15.65
N HIS A 106 -13.38 -2.43 15.27
CA HIS A 106 -12.51 -1.68 16.16
C HIS A 106 -13.37 -0.85 17.11
N PRO A 107 -13.10 -0.84 18.41
CA PRO A 107 -13.88 -0.05 19.36
C PRO A 107 -13.89 1.44 19.03
N SER A 108 -15.06 2.02 18.81
CA SER A 108 -15.20 3.43 18.44
C SER A 108 -14.54 4.43 19.42
N PRO A 109 -14.54 4.19 20.75
CA PRO A 109 -13.86 5.11 21.68
C PRO A 109 -12.34 5.24 21.47
N GLN A 110 -11.70 4.25 20.80
CA GLN A 110 -10.25 4.30 20.54
C GLN A 110 -9.86 5.31 19.47
N VAL A 111 -10.82 5.88 18.77
CA VAL A 111 -10.59 6.89 17.72
C VAL A 111 -11.32 8.20 17.98
N GLU A 112 -11.88 8.36 19.17
CA GLU A 112 -12.55 9.59 19.61
C GLU A 112 -11.62 10.80 19.47
N GLY A 113 -12.14 11.90 18.92
CA GLY A 113 -11.39 13.13 18.65
C GLY A 113 -10.45 13.06 17.45
N SER A 114 -10.40 11.93 16.73
CA SER A 114 -9.64 11.80 15.49
C SER A 114 -10.49 12.13 14.27
N PRO A 115 -9.88 12.46 13.11
CA PRO A 115 -10.60 12.59 11.84
C PRO A 115 -11.36 11.32 11.42
N PHE A 116 -11.08 10.18 12.06
CA PHE A 116 -11.68 8.88 11.75
C PHE A 116 -12.92 8.56 12.59
N GLU A 117 -13.28 9.38 13.58
CA GLU A 117 -14.38 9.07 14.52
C GLU A 117 -15.73 8.82 13.85
N ASN A 118 -15.95 9.43 12.66
CA ASN A 118 -17.17 9.25 11.88
C ASN A 118 -17.15 8.01 10.97
N TYR A 119 -16.03 7.28 10.90
CA TYR A 119 -15.92 6.05 10.13
C TYR A 119 -16.05 4.83 11.02
N LYS A 120 -16.63 3.76 10.48
CA LYS A 120 -16.51 2.44 11.08
C LYS A 120 -15.12 1.90 10.79
N ILE A 121 -14.30 1.77 11.83
CA ILE A 121 -12.97 1.18 11.70
C ILE A 121 -13.09 -0.32 11.92
N LEU A 122 -12.56 -1.06 10.99
CA LEU A 122 -12.42 -2.50 11.03
C LEU A 122 -10.97 -2.87 11.27
N LYS A 123 -10.73 -4.04 11.81
CA LYS A 123 -9.43 -4.65 11.94
C LYS A 123 -9.40 -5.91 11.07
N TYR A 124 -8.54 -5.93 10.06
CA TYR A 124 -8.29 -7.13 9.29
C TYR A 124 -7.34 -8.05 10.05
N LEU A 125 -7.78 -9.27 10.30
CA LEU A 125 -7.03 -10.30 11.01
C LEU A 125 -6.13 -11.03 10.02
N SER A 126 -4.86 -10.66 10.03
CA SER A 126 -3.88 -11.23 9.10
C SER A 126 -3.66 -12.72 9.37
N PRO A 127 -3.62 -13.57 8.33
CA PRO A 127 -3.19 -14.96 8.48
C PRO A 127 -1.66 -15.11 8.59
N TRP A 128 -0.92 -14.01 8.51
CA TRP A 128 0.53 -14.01 8.41
C TRP A 128 1.20 -13.38 9.63
N ARG A 129 2.13 -14.11 10.26
CA ARG A 129 3.16 -13.52 11.09
C ARG A 129 4.31 -13.05 10.18
N ILE A 130 4.83 -11.86 10.42
CA ILE A 130 5.81 -11.25 9.52
C ILE A 130 7.04 -10.84 10.33
N LYS A 131 8.21 -11.36 9.96
CA LYS A 131 9.48 -11.07 10.60
C LYS A 131 10.39 -10.28 9.68
N ALA A 132 10.95 -9.20 10.20
CA ALA A 132 12.00 -8.43 9.57
C ALA A 132 13.39 -8.93 10.01
N PRO A 133 14.46 -8.64 9.26
CA PRO A 133 15.82 -8.81 9.75
C PRO A 133 16.09 -7.86 10.92
N GLU A 134 17.06 -8.22 11.77
CA GLU A 134 17.53 -7.36 12.87
C GLU A 134 17.88 -5.95 12.38
N GLY A 135 17.46 -4.93 13.13
CA GLY A 135 17.65 -3.51 12.79
C GLY A 135 16.65 -2.95 11.79
N TYR A 136 15.61 -3.72 11.41
CA TYR A 136 14.57 -3.25 10.50
C TYR A 136 13.19 -3.24 11.14
N SER A 137 12.45 -2.18 10.89
CA SER A 137 11.00 -2.13 11.07
C SER A 137 10.30 -2.41 9.75
N LEU A 138 9.03 -2.80 9.83
CA LEU A 138 8.16 -2.91 8.65
C LEU A 138 7.14 -1.77 8.65
N LEU A 139 7.18 -0.98 7.59
CA LEU A 139 6.18 0.04 7.31
C LEU A 139 5.04 -0.61 6.52
N PHE A 140 3.84 -0.55 7.08
CA PHE A 140 2.59 -1.01 6.47
C PHE A 140 1.82 0.20 5.97
N VAL A 141 1.47 0.20 4.69
CA VAL A 141 0.74 1.30 4.04
C VAL A 141 -0.34 0.74 3.10
N PRO A 142 -1.36 1.53 2.74
CA PRO A 142 -2.23 1.18 1.63
C PRO A 142 -1.41 0.86 0.37
N PRO A 143 -1.85 -0.06 -0.51
CA PRO A 143 -1.17 -0.28 -1.79
C PRO A 143 -1.01 1.04 -2.53
N MET A 144 0.24 1.51 -2.68
CA MET A 144 0.52 2.87 -3.14
C MET A 144 -0.01 3.10 -4.56
N ASN A 145 -0.66 4.24 -4.76
CA ASN A 145 -1.23 4.68 -6.03
C ASN A 145 -2.30 3.71 -6.62
N GLN A 146 -2.97 2.92 -5.77
CA GLN A 146 -4.11 2.08 -6.17
C GLN A 146 -5.41 2.70 -5.64
N PHE A 147 -5.89 3.73 -6.32
CA PHE A 147 -7.03 4.54 -5.90
C PHE A 147 -8.41 3.90 -6.17
N GLU A 148 -8.44 2.80 -6.90
CA GLU A 148 -9.66 2.06 -7.21
C GLU A 148 -10.13 1.11 -6.10
N LEU A 149 -9.36 0.96 -5.02
CA LEU A 149 -9.73 0.11 -3.90
C LEU A 149 -10.85 0.75 -3.08
N SER A 150 -11.86 -0.06 -2.73
CA SER A 150 -13.01 0.38 -1.94
C SER A 150 -12.73 0.53 -0.43
N TYR A 151 -11.52 0.26 0.00
CA TYR A 151 -11.06 0.30 1.40
C TYR A 151 -9.69 0.97 1.51
N ILE A 152 -9.39 1.48 2.69
CA ILE A 152 -8.14 2.17 2.99
C ILE A 152 -7.57 1.61 4.30
N PRO A 153 -6.54 0.75 4.24
CA PRO A 153 -5.78 0.36 5.43
C PRO A 153 -5.09 1.58 6.05
N LEU A 154 -5.07 1.64 7.36
CA LEU A 154 -4.34 2.68 8.08
C LEU A 154 -2.86 2.33 8.13
N CYS A 155 -2.01 3.35 8.02
CA CYS A 155 -0.56 3.16 8.07
C CYS A 155 -0.08 2.77 9.47
N GLY A 156 0.94 1.92 9.53
CA GLY A 156 1.60 1.54 10.77
C GLY A 156 3.07 1.21 10.56
N LEU A 157 3.90 1.44 11.57
CA LEU A 157 5.30 1.05 11.61
C LEU A 157 5.50 0.09 12.79
N VAL A 158 6.02 -1.11 12.51
CA VAL A 158 6.18 -2.16 13.53
C VAL A 158 7.62 -2.68 13.52
N ASP A 159 8.21 -2.80 14.71
CA ASP A 159 9.54 -3.38 14.92
C ASP A 159 9.48 -4.90 14.85
N SER A 160 9.24 -5.40 13.64
CA SER A 160 8.96 -6.82 13.36
C SER A 160 10.19 -7.73 13.48
N ASP A 161 11.36 -7.20 13.79
CA ASP A 161 12.53 -8.00 14.16
C ASP A 161 12.43 -8.50 15.61
N THR A 162 11.81 -7.73 16.50
CA THR A 162 11.63 -8.06 17.93
C THR A 162 10.19 -8.46 18.26
N TYR A 163 9.19 -7.87 17.59
CA TYR A 163 7.79 -8.22 17.79
C TYR A 163 7.46 -9.58 17.19
N ASP A 164 7.07 -10.53 18.03
CA ASP A 164 6.79 -11.92 17.64
C ASP A 164 5.30 -12.23 17.42
N GLY A 165 4.45 -11.24 17.55
CA GLY A 165 3.01 -11.36 17.34
C GLY A 165 2.59 -11.25 15.87
N VAL A 166 1.29 -11.47 15.64
CA VAL A 166 0.65 -11.20 14.34
C VAL A 166 0.28 -9.74 14.26
N VAL A 167 0.62 -9.08 13.17
CA VAL A 167 0.18 -7.72 12.89
C VAL A 167 -1.18 -7.76 12.24
N ASN A 168 -2.18 -7.18 12.89
CA ASN A 168 -3.50 -6.96 12.32
C ASN A 168 -3.60 -5.53 11.80
N PHE A 169 -4.45 -5.31 10.79
CA PHE A 169 -4.47 -4.05 10.06
C PHE A 169 -5.80 -3.32 10.24
N PRO A 170 -5.81 -2.19 10.97
CA PRO A 170 -6.97 -1.30 10.98
C PRO A 170 -7.22 -0.75 9.57
N PHE A 171 -8.49 -0.66 9.18
CA PHE A 171 -8.87 -0.11 7.89
C PHE A 171 -10.27 0.52 7.93
N ILE A 172 -10.55 1.38 6.98
CA ILE A 172 -11.86 1.98 6.75
C ILE A 172 -12.39 1.59 5.38
N VAL A 173 -13.70 1.59 5.25
CA VAL A 173 -14.44 1.41 3.99
C VAL A 173 -15.29 2.65 3.77
N PRO A 174 -14.80 3.68 3.05
CA PRO A 174 -15.45 5.00 2.99
C PRO A 174 -16.87 4.98 2.45
N ALA A 175 -17.18 4.07 1.53
CA ALA A 175 -18.51 3.92 0.93
C ALA A 175 -19.50 3.11 1.81
N LEU A 176 -19.08 2.58 2.96
CA LEU A 176 -19.91 1.74 3.80
C LEU A 176 -20.79 2.60 4.70
N SER A 177 -22.09 2.46 4.54
CA SER A 177 -23.13 3.11 5.33
C SER A 177 -24.32 2.17 5.55
N GLU A 178 -25.26 2.54 6.40
CA GLU A 178 -26.50 1.76 6.59
C GLU A 178 -27.19 1.48 5.23
N GLY A 179 -27.51 0.21 5.00
CA GLY A 179 -28.19 -0.24 3.77
C GLY A 179 -27.27 -0.38 2.55
N THR A 180 -25.97 -0.05 2.63
CA THR A 180 -25.01 -0.32 1.56
C THR A 180 -24.30 -1.65 1.77
N GLN A 181 -23.79 -2.20 0.67
CA GLN A 181 -22.92 -3.38 0.67
C GLN A 181 -21.65 -3.09 -0.10
N VAL A 182 -20.52 -3.52 0.43
CA VAL A 182 -19.21 -3.36 -0.21
C VAL A 182 -18.52 -4.71 -0.28
N MET A 183 -18.22 -5.15 -1.51
CA MET A 183 -17.49 -6.39 -1.76
C MET A 183 -15.98 -6.13 -1.81
N ILE A 184 -15.23 -6.92 -1.06
CA ILE A 184 -13.77 -7.00 -1.11
C ILE A 184 -13.42 -8.45 -1.46
N PRO A 185 -13.09 -8.76 -2.72
CA PRO A 185 -12.81 -10.12 -3.15
C PRO A 185 -11.53 -10.68 -2.52
N ALA A 186 -11.48 -11.99 -2.32
CA ALA A 186 -10.26 -12.71 -2.01
C ALA A 186 -9.18 -12.42 -3.07
N GLY A 187 -7.92 -12.29 -2.62
CA GLY A 187 -6.81 -11.92 -3.50
C GLY A 187 -6.70 -10.42 -3.81
N SER A 188 -7.56 -9.57 -3.23
CA SER A 188 -7.42 -8.12 -3.35
C SER A 188 -6.13 -7.63 -2.67
N PRO A 189 -5.36 -6.69 -3.28
CA PRO A 189 -4.20 -6.09 -2.65
C PRO A 189 -4.59 -5.34 -1.38
N PHE A 190 -4.17 -5.78 -0.21
CA PHE A 190 -4.66 -5.19 1.04
C PHE A 190 -3.67 -4.23 1.70
N VAL A 191 -2.46 -4.66 2.00
CA VAL A 191 -1.43 -3.85 2.65
C VAL A 191 -0.10 -4.04 1.94
N GLN A 192 0.58 -2.95 1.63
CA GLN A 192 1.94 -2.96 1.13
C GLN A 192 2.93 -2.90 2.30
N VAL A 193 3.91 -3.81 2.31
CA VAL A 193 4.90 -4.01 3.37
C VAL A 193 6.26 -3.57 2.86
N ILE A 194 6.86 -2.59 3.54
CA ILE A 194 8.14 -2.00 3.15
C ILE A 194 9.12 -2.10 4.31
N PRO A 195 10.27 -2.77 4.14
CA PRO A 195 11.30 -2.79 5.17
C PRO A 195 11.98 -1.42 5.27
N VAL A 196 12.08 -0.92 6.48
CA VAL A 196 12.74 0.35 6.81
C VAL A 196 13.86 0.05 7.79
N LYS A 197 15.08 0.37 7.44
CA LYS A 197 16.22 0.24 8.33
C LYS A 197 16.15 1.34 9.41
N ARG A 198 16.33 0.95 10.67
CA ARG A 198 16.38 1.90 11.79
C ARG A 198 17.78 2.50 11.88
N ASP A 199 18.01 3.57 11.15
CA ASP A 199 19.22 4.38 11.25
C ASP A 199 18.93 5.66 12.04
N GLU A 200 19.95 6.20 12.70
CA GLU A 200 19.86 7.53 13.30
C GLU A 200 19.94 8.60 12.21
N TRP A 201 18.99 9.53 12.24
CA TRP A 201 18.92 10.65 11.32
C TRP A 201 19.15 11.95 12.09
N LYS A 202 20.03 12.79 11.58
CA LYS A 202 20.21 14.16 12.07
C LYS A 202 19.89 15.11 10.93
N GLU A 203 19.02 16.07 11.22
CA GLU A 203 18.73 17.13 10.26
C GLU A 203 19.91 18.13 10.15
N GLU A 204 20.16 18.58 8.95
CA GLU A 204 21.06 19.70 8.67
C GLU A 204 20.35 20.65 7.71
N ILE A 205 20.06 21.85 8.21
CA ILE A 205 19.43 22.92 7.42
C ILE A 205 20.52 23.85 6.95
N SER A 206 20.82 23.83 5.65
CA SER A 206 21.78 24.73 5.05
C SER A 206 21.09 25.96 4.44
N ASN A 207 21.40 27.14 4.94
CA ASN A 207 20.98 28.42 4.37
C ASN A 207 21.99 28.94 3.32
N THR A 208 22.77 28.05 2.73
CA THR A 208 23.77 28.42 1.75
C THR A 208 23.11 29.06 0.53
N VAL A 209 23.54 30.24 0.18
CA VAL A 209 23.20 30.90 -1.10
C VAL A 209 23.46 29.91 -2.23
N VAL A 210 22.50 29.76 -3.13
CA VAL A 210 22.52 28.85 -4.29
C VAL A 210 23.90 29.00 -4.97
N ASN A 211 24.70 27.93 -4.90
CA ASN A 211 26.02 27.95 -5.50
C ASN A 211 25.93 27.62 -7.01
N LYS A 212 27.02 27.93 -7.75
CA LYS A 212 27.06 27.69 -9.21
C LYS A 212 26.75 26.26 -9.61
N SER A 213 27.07 25.26 -8.78
CA SER A 213 26.80 23.85 -9.08
C SER A 213 25.31 23.53 -9.04
N ILE A 214 24.57 24.18 -8.14
CA ILE A 214 23.09 24.02 -8.08
C ILE A 214 22.44 24.66 -9.30
N ILE A 215 22.92 25.88 -9.71
CA ILE A 215 22.42 26.55 -10.92
C ILE A 215 22.67 25.68 -12.14
N GLN A 216 23.89 25.18 -12.34
CA GLN A 216 24.20 24.26 -13.45
C GLN A 216 23.37 23.00 -13.44
N HIS A 217 23.03 22.48 -12.27
CA HIS A 217 22.15 21.31 -12.16
C HIS A 217 20.72 21.64 -12.62
N TYR A 218 20.20 22.83 -12.30
CA TYR A 218 18.91 23.29 -12.78
C TYR A 218 18.90 23.51 -14.30
N ASP A 219 19.97 24.08 -14.85
CA ASP A 219 20.12 24.24 -16.31
C ASP A 219 20.11 22.88 -17.02
N GLN A 220 20.77 21.86 -16.44
CA GLN A 220 20.77 20.50 -16.99
C GLN A 220 19.40 19.81 -16.84
N LEU A 221 18.73 20.01 -15.69
CA LEU A 221 17.35 19.55 -15.46
C LEU A 221 16.43 20.16 -16.52
N ASP A 222 16.58 21.44 -16.80
CA ASP A 222 15.79 22.11 -17.79
C ASP A 222 16.09 21.63 -19.23
N ALA A 223 17.31 21.28 -19.53
CA ALA A 223 17.69 20.73 -20.84
C ALA A 223 17.10 19.33 -21.10
N ASP A 224 16.99 18.47 -20.09
CA ASP A 224 16.45 17.10 -20.21
C ASP A 224 15.35 16.82 -19.17
N ARG A 225 14.41 17.76 -19.03
CA ARG A 225 13.37 17.81 -17.97
C ARG A 225 12.67 16.47 -17.72
N TYR A 226 12.41 15.70 -18.78
CA TYR A 226 11.61 14.50 -18.68
C TYR A 226 12.40 13.22 -18.37
N ASP A 227 13.66 13.15 -18.74
CA ASP A 227 14.45 11.92 -18.58
C ASP A 227 15.68 12.11 -17.68
N PHE A 228 15.95 13.32 -17.21
CA PHE A 228 17.15 13.63 -16.41
C PHE A 228 17.26 12.71 -15.19
N TYR A 229 16.19 12.62 -14.37
CA TYR A 229 16.17 11.75 -13.20
C TYR A 229 16.46 10.29 -13.57
N ARG A 230 15.81 9.78 -14.60
CA ARG A 230 15.97 8.40 -15.06
C ARG A 230 17.39 8.10 -15.55
N LYS A 231 18.00 9.04 -16.27
CA LYS A 231 19.33 8.85 -16.87
C LYS A 231 20.47 9.05 -15.85
N ASN A 232 20.32 10.03 -14.97
CA ASN A 232 21.43 10.52 -14.15
C ASN A 232 21.33 10.12 -12.66
N SER A 233 20.13 9.98 -12.11
CA SER A 233 19.93 9.81 -10.67
C SER A 233 19.31 8.47 -10.30
N TRP A 234 18.43 7.93 -11.13
CA TRP A 234 17.70 6.72 -10.81
C TRP A 234 18.61 5.51 -10.71
N LYS A 235 18.52 4.80 -9.58
CA LYS A 235 19.19 3.52 -9.38
C LYS A 235 18.18 2.39 -9.60
N LYS A 236 18.54 1.43 -10.47
CA LYS A 236 17.73 0.23 -10.68
C LYS A 236 17.58 -0.54 -9.37
N LYS A 237 16.35 -0.81 -8.98
CA LYS A 237 16.03 -1.55 -7.77
C LYS A 237 15.68 -3.00 -8.13
N SER A 238 16.13 -3.93 -7.29
CA SER A 238 15.85 -5.35 -7.46
C SER A 238 14.81 -5.75 -6.40
N TYR A 239 13.53 -5.58 -6.72
CA TYR A 239 12.44 -6.12 -5.93
C TYR A 239 12.15 -7.55 -6.41
N ARG A 240 12.81 -8.53 -5.82
CA ARG A 240 12.67 -9.95 -6.17
C ARG A 240 11.80 -10.65 -5.15
#